data_ac4e7c3a30ba44d56f5943b97afe48ef
#
_entry.id   ac4e7c3a30ba44d56f5943b97afe48ef
#
_cell.length_a   1.000
_cell.length_b   1.000
_cell.length_c   1.000
_cell.angle_alpha   90.00
_cell.angle_beta   90.00
_cell.angle_gamma   90.00
#
_symmetry.space_group_name_H-M   'P 1'
#
loop_
_entity.id
_entity.type
_entity.pdbx_description
1 polymer ?
#
loop_
_entity_poly.entity_id
_entity_poly.type
_entity_poly.pdbx_seq_one_letter_code
_entity_poly.pdbx_strand_id
1 'polypeptide(L)'
;MKTKRYRDIVRKASINGDYMIIGVEHQSTLDKNMIIRILNYDAQLYINQVESGKEVRPVGSFVFYTGDKEWTYPKSLKESLKIPPEMEDYINDWKLPVLEPKKMDPQILISKRLKEVVEINQSMLEGDYEKLRTNRMISVENYKMAPILTHTDIKEEDLPEGNEINMCKAMDQLFQRFENQGIEKGETIGIEKILKELLKVKLGTLSNSLEERLTTTSLEKLNELTLNIFNINSEEDVLKIIN
;
A
#
# COMPACT_ATOMS: atom_id res chain seq x y z
N MET A 1 5.96 8.87 26.77
CA MET A 1 6.79 9.35 25.64
C MET A 1 5.86 9.87 24.55
N LYS A 2 5.82 11.18 24.28
CA LYS A 2 4.99 11.73 23.19
C LYS A 2 5.71 11.46 21.88
N THR A 3 5.28 10.47 21.12
CA THR A 3 5.76 10.27 19.75
C THR A 3 5.35 11.49 18.93
N LYS A 4 6.33 12.27 18.47
CA LYS A 4 6.07 13.33 17.50
C LYS A 4 5.59 12.67 16.23
N ARG A 5 4.30 12.84 15.91
CA ARG A 5 3.73 12.41 14.62
C ARG A 5 3.91 13.58 13.65
N TYR A 6 4.53 13.31 12.52
CA TYR A 6 4.70 14.27 11.44
C TYR A 6 3.71 13.94 10.34
N ARG A 7 3.29 14.97 9.61
CA ARG A 7 2.51 14.83 8.39
C ARG A 7 3.41 14.35 7.25
N ASP A 8 2.87 13.53 6.34
CA ASP A 8 3.65 12.95 5.25
C ASP A 8 4.19 14.01 4.30
N ILE A 9 3.34 14.95 3.87
CA ILE A 9 3.73 16.00 2.93
C ILE A 9 3.16 17.34 3.38
N VAL A 10 4.02 18.38 3.40
CA VAL A 10 3.65 19.78 3.57
C VAL A 10 4.31 20.60 2.48
N ARG A 11 3.55 21.39 1.75
CA ARG A 11 4.04 22.25 0.67
C ARG A 11 3.40 23.63 0.73
N LYS A 12 4.13 24.64 0.27
CA LYS A 12 3.55 25.94 -0.07
C LYS A 12 2.98 25.87 -1.47
N ALA A 13 1.79 26.39 -1.65
CA ALA A 13 1.14 26.50 -2.95
C ALA A 13 0.71 27.96 -3.18
N SER A 14 0.61 28.35 -4.43
CA SER A 14 -0.01 29.62 -4.84
C SER A 14 -1.21 29.33 -5.71
N ILE A 15 -2.35 29.90 -5.36
CA ILE A 15 -3.60 29.80 -6.11
C ILE A 15 -4.05 31.23 -6.42
N ASN A 16 -4.09 31.58 -7.70
CA ASN A 16 -4.45 32.93 -8.20
C ASN A 16 -3.60 34.06 -7.58
N GLY A 17 -2.35 33.78 -7.21
CA GLY A 17 -1.44 34.75 -6.60
C GLY A 17 -1.42 34.70 -5.07
N ASP A 18 -2.42 34.12 -4.43
CA ASP A 18 -2.46 33.97 -2.98
C ASP A 18 -1.70 32.70 -2.55
N TYR A 19 -0.98 32.81 -1.45
CA TYR A 19 -0.19 31.70 -0.93
C TYR A 19 -0.93 31.00 0.20
N MET A 20 -0.86 29.68 0.18
CA MET A 20 -1.37 28.80 1.24
C MET A 20 -0.41 27.67 1.54
N ILE A 21 -0.63 26.99 2.66
CA ILE A 21 0.07 25.75 3.02
C ILE A 21 -0.88 24.59 2.74
N ILE A 22 -0.41 23.63 1.95
CA ILE A 22 -1.13 22.39 1.67
C ILE A 22 -0.47 21.24 2.42
N GLY A 23 -1.26 20.52 3.18
CA GLY A 23 -0.88 19.28 3.82
C GLY A 23 -1.55 18.08 3.16
N VAL A 24 -0.79 17.02 2.88
CA VAL A 24 -1.34 15.77 2.38
C VAL A 24 -0.93 14.65 3.34
N GLU A 25 -1.89 13.84 3.72
CA GLU A 25 -1.70 12.64 4.51
C GLU A 25 -2.07 11.44 3.65
N HIS A 26 -1.14 10.53 3.42
CA HIS A 26 -1.41 9.27 2.73
C HIS A 26 -1.98 8.26 3.71
N GLN A 27 -3.05 7.58 3.32
CA GLN A 27 -3.71 6.60 4.15
C GLN A 27 -4.14 5.39 3.31
N SER A 28 -3.69 4.20 3.71
CA SER A 28 -4.06 2.92 3.06
C SER A 28 -5.09 2.12 3.86
N THR A 29 -5.33 2.50 5.12
CA THR A 29 -6.29 1.85 6.00
C THR A 29 -7.29 2.86 6.54
N LEU A 30 -8.46 2.38 6.92
CA LEU A 30 -9.48 3.23 7.54
C LEU A 30 -9.04 3.65 8.96
N ASP A 31 -9.03 4.95 9.24
CA ASP A 31 -8.73 5.50 10.57
C ASP A 31 -9.87 6.42 11.02
N LYS A 32 -10.63 5.96 12.03
CA LYS A 32 -11.74 6.72 12.63
C LYS A 32 -11.31 8.05 13.27
N ASN A 33 -10.05 8.18 13.63
CA ASN A 33 -9.50 9.36 14.30
C ASN A 33 -8.82 10.32 13.32
N MET A 34 -8.94 10.10 12.02
CA MET A 34 -8.23 10.89 11.01
C MET A 34 -8.55 12.38 11.10
N ILE A 35 -9.81 12.73 11.33
CA ILE A 35 -10.20 14.14 11.46
C ILE A 35 -9.48 14.84 12.62
N ILE A 36 -9.32 14.15 13.76
CA ILE A 36 -8.62 14.69 14.93
C ILE A 36 -7.10 14.81 14.64
N ARG A 37 -6.53 13.87 13.90
CA ARG A 37 -5.12 13.93 13.48
C ARG A 37 -4.88 15.14 12.59
N ILE A 38 -5.73 15.35 11.59
CA ILE A 38 -5.63 16.47 10.66
C ILE A 38 -5.81 17.79 11.39
N LEU A 39 -6.82 17.92 12.25
CA LEU A 39 -7.02 19.11 13.08
C LEU A 39 -5.76 19.46 13.89
N ASN A 40 -5.15 18.47 14.54
CA ASN A 40 -3.92 18.68 15.29
C ASN A 40 -2.75 19.14 14.39
N TYR A 41 -2.60 18.55 13.21
CA TYR A 41 -1.54 18.95 12.28
C TYR A 41 -1.73 20.38 11.75
N ASP A 42 -2.95 20.72 11.42
CA ASP A 42 -3.29 22.07 10.93
C ASP A 42 -3.07 23.12 12.02
N ALA A 43 -3.50 22.81 13.26
CA ALA A 43 -3.25 23.69 14.39
C ALA A 43 -1.75 23.92 14.63
N GLN A 44 -0.93 22.86 14.54
CA GLN A 44 0.53 22.99 14.66
C GLN A 44 1.13 23.86 13.53
N LEU A 45 0.63 23.74 12.29
CA LEU A 45 1.09 24.57 11.19
C LEU A 45 0.74 26.05 11.40
N TYR A 46 -0.43 26.36 11.94
CA TYR A 46 -0.80 27.74 12.33
C TYR A 46 0.07 28.25 13.48
N ILE A 47 0.25 27.48 14.53
CA ILE A 47 1.09 27.85 15.69
C ILE A 47 2.52 28.16 15.23
N ASN A 48 3.12 27.28 14.40
CA ASN A 48 4.47 27.48 13.90
C ASN A 48 4.64 28.78 13.07
N GLN A 49 3.60 29.19 12.34
CA GLN A 49 3.62 30.47 11.62
C GLN A 49 3.64 31.64 12.60
N VAL A 50 2.79 31.62 13.61
CA VAL A 50 2.72 32.65 14.65
C VAL A 50 4.05 32.75 15.42
N GLU A 51 4.56 31.63 15.91
CA GLU A 51 5.82 31.59 16.68
C GLU A 51 7.03 32.03 15.87
N SER A 52 7.02 31.80 14.55
CA SER A 52 8.10 32.23 13.66
C SER A 52 7.98 33.70 13.21
N GLY A 53 6.98 34.42 13.69
CA GLY A 53 6.74 35.82 13.31
C GLY A 53 6.37 36.01 11.83
N LYS A 54 5.89 34.95 11.17
CA LYS A 54 5.48 34.99 9.77
C LYS A 54 4.00 35.41 9.66
N GLU A 55 3.67 35.98 8.51
CA GLU A 55 2.28 36.18 8.13
C GLU A 55 1.54 34.83 8.16
N VAL A 56 0.40 34.80 8.86
CA VAL A 56 -0.42 33.58 8.97
C VAL A 56 -1.14 33.36 7.65
N ARG A 57 -0.83 32.26 6.99
CA ARG A 57 -1.40 31.83 5.71
C ARG A 57 -2.40 30.70 5.92
N PRO A 58 -3.42 30.59 5.08
CA PRO A 58 -4.35 29.46 5.14
C PRO A 58 -3.66 28.11 5.08
N VAL A 59 -4.15 27.16 5.85
CA VAL A 59 -3.73 25.76 5.81
C VAL A 59 -4.90 24.93 5.28
N GLY A 60 -4.67 24.21 4.18
CA GLY A 60 -5.61 23.26 3.62
C GLY A 60 -5.03 21.85 3.66
N SER A 61 -5.79 20.91 4.19
CA SER A 61 -5.33 19.54 4.37
C SER A 61 -6.24 18.54 3.67
N PHE A 62 -5.62 17.52 3.11
CA PHE A 62 -6.28 16.47 2.33
C PHE A 62 -5.77 15.11 2.80
N VAL A 63 -6.67 14.13 2.82
CA VAL A 63 -6.29 12.72 2.92
C VAL A 63 -6.28 12.13 1.51
N PHE A 64 -5.17 11.55 1.12
CA PHE A 64 -5.04 10.77 -0.10
C PHE A 64 -5.20 9.30 0.28
N TYR A 65 -6.40 8.76 0.04
CA TYR A 65 -6.80 7.44 0.52
C TYR A 65 -6.71 6.41 -0.59
N THR A 66 -5.83 5.43 -0.41
CA THR A 66 -5.57 4.34 -1.37
C THR A 66 -6.01 2.96 -0.87
N GLY A 67 -6.80 2.90 0.21
CA GLY A 67 -7.26 1.62 0.75
C GLY A 67 -8.28 0.91 -0.15
N ASP A 68 -8.35 -0.41 -0.03
CA ASP A 68 -9.25 -1.27 -0.80
C ASP A 68 -10.73 -1.02 -0.47
N LYS A 69 -11.02 -0.78 0.81
CA LYS A 69 -12.38 -0.49 1.29
C LYS A 69 -12.73 0.97 1.01
N GLU A 70 -14.02 1.24 0.85
CA GLU A 70 -14.48 2.63 0.76
C GLU A 70 -14.25 3.39 2.07
N TRP A 71 -14.03 4.70 1.95
CA TRP A 71 -13.96 5.57 3.13
C TRP A 71 -15.35 5.74 3.73
N THR A 72 -15.56 5.18 4.92
CA THR A 72 -16.85 5.17 5.62
C THR A 72 -16.88 6.05 6.86
N TYR A 73 -15.76 6.62 7.28
CA TYR A 73 -15.71 7.48 8.46
C TYR A 73 -16.12 8.92 8.15
N PRO A 74 -16.54 9.67 9.16
CA PRO A 74 -16.92 11.07 9.02
C PRO A 74 -15.86 11.92 8.30
N LYS A 75 -16.33 12.84 7.48
CA LYS A 75 -15.49 13.80 6.73
C LYS A 75 -15.51 15.20 7.33
N SER A 76 -16.07 15.35 8.52
CA SER A 76 -16.00 16.58 9.31
C SER A 76 -15.95 16.28 10.81
N LEU A 77 -15.49 17.27 11.57
CA LEU A 77 -15.41 17.15 13.04
C LEU A 77 -16.80 16.99 13.64
N LYS A 78 -17.78 17.79 13.22
CA LYS A 78 -19.16 17.73 13.72
C LYS A 78 -19.76 16.34 13.47
N GLU A 79 -19.59 15.78 12.29
CA GLU A 79 -20.08 14.42 11.96
C GLU A 79 -19.44 13.33 12.86
N SER A 80 -18.24 13.56 13.36
CA SER A 80 -17.52 12.61 14.22
C SER A 80 -17.91 12.66 15.68
N LEU A 81 -18.70 13.66 16.10
CA LEU A 81 -19.04 13.94 17.48
C LEU A 81 -20.54 13.74 17.73
N LYS A 82 -20.88 13.40 18.99
CA LYS A 82 -22.24 13.48 19.49
C LYS A 82 -22.45 14.85 20.11
N ILE A 83 -23.04 15.76 19.36
CA ILE A 83 -23.27 17.15 19.79
C ILE A 83 -24.73 17.30 20.25
N PRO A 84 -24.98 17.80 21.45
CA PRO A 84 -26.33 18.21 21.84
C PRO A 84 -26.84 19.32 20.90
N PRO A 85 -28.12 19.29 20.48
CA PRO A 85 -28.64 20.26 19.50
C PRO A 85 -28.43 21.72 19.92
N GLU A 86 -28.52 22.02 21.22
CA GLU A 86 -28.34 23.36 21.75
C GLU A 86 -26.89 23.88 21.65
N MET A 87 -25.93 22.97 21.42
CA MET A 87 -24.51 23.29 21.35
C MET A 87 -23.96 23.31 19.91
N GLU A 88 -24.77 22.96 18.92
CA GLU A 88 -24.32 22.78 17.54
C GLU A 88 -23.68 24.05 16.94
N ASP A 89 -24.26 25.23 17.23
CA ASP A 89 -23.77 26.50 16.74
C ASP A 89 -22.47 26.95 17.41
N TYR A 90 -22.13 26.39 18.55
CA TYR A 90 -20.92 26.73 19.31
C TYR A 90 -19.73 25.83 19.01
N ILE A 91 -19.95 24.73 18.27
CA ILE A 91 -18.88 23.81 17.89
C ILE A 91 -18.37 24.18 16.50
N ASN A 92 -17.08 24.47 16.41
CA ASN A 92 -16.43 24.69 15.12
C ASN A 92 -16.33 23.38 14.34
N ASP A 93 -16.69 23.43 13.06
CA ASP A 93 -16.53 22.31 12.16
C ASP A 93 -15.19 22.36 11.42
N TRP A 94 -14.50 21.24 11.34
CA TRP A 94 -13.27 21.08 10.58
C TRP A 94 -13.51 20.06 9.47
N LYS A 95 -13.33 20.47 8.23
CA LYS A 95 -13.56 19.61 7.06
C LYS A 95 -12.35 18.70 6.81
N LEU A 96 -12.62 17.47 6.37
CA LEU A 96 -11.64 16.48 5.97
C LEU A 96 -11.88 16.08 4.51
N PRO A 97 -11.33 16.79 3.53
CA PRO A 97 -11.37 16.34 2.14
C PRO A 97 -10.61 15.03 1.98
N VAL A 98 -11.30 13.98 1.55
CA VAL A 98 -10.71 12.65 1.27
C VAL A 98 -10.72 12.47 -0.24
N LEU A 99 -9.53 12.32 -0.81
CA LEU A 99 -9.30 12.05 -2.22
C LEU A 99 -9.06 10.54 -2.38
N GLU A 100 -9.98 9.88 -3.05
CA GLU A 100 -9.91 8.44 -3.36
C GLU A 100 -9.56 8.29 -4.85
N PRO A 101 -8.29 7.99 -5.23
CA PRO A 101 -7.87 7.89 -6.63
C PRO A 101 -8.75 6.94 -7.45
N LYS A 102 -9.21 5.85 -6.83
CA LYS A 102 -10.11 4.87 -7.47
C LYS A 102 -11.46 5.43 -7.92
N LYS A 103 -11.91 6.56 -7.34
CA LYS A 103 -13.18 7.22 -7.66
C LYS A 103 -13.00 8.52 -8.45
N MET A 104 -11.76 8.95 -8.70
CA MET A 104 -11.50 10.20 -9.42
C MET A 104 -11.72 9.99 -10.92
N ASP A 105 -12.34 10.97 -11.57
CA ASP A 105 -12.33 11.02 -13.04
C ASP A 105 -10.96 11.54 -13.52
N PRO A 106 -10.14 10.72 -14.20
CA PRO A 106 -8.84 11.16 -14.69
C PRO A 106 -8.92 12.34 -15.65
N GLN A 107 -10.07 12.56 -16.31
CA GLN A 107 -10.25 13.61 -17.32
C GLN A 107 -10.31 15.00 -16.71
N ILE A 108 -10.70 15.14 -15.46
CA ILE A 108 -10.74 16.44 -14.75
C ILE A 108 -9.35 16.87 -14.28
N LEU A 109 -8.35 15.99 -14.32
CA LEU A 109 -7.02 16.28 -13.83
C LEU A 109 -6.20 17.06 -14.86
N ILE A 110 -5.75 18.25 -14.49
CA ILE A 110 -4.93 19.13 -15.34
C ILE A 110 -3.51 18.57 -15.49
N SER A 111 -2.96 18.00 -14.41
CA SER A 111 -1.62 17.43 -14.43
C SER A 111 -1.60 16.10 -15.18
N LYS A 112 -0.88 16.04 -16.30
CA LYS A 112 -0.67 14.81 -17.07
C LYS A 112 -0.10 13.69 -16.20
N ARG A 113 0.87 14.00 -15.33
CA ARG A 113 1.46 13.02 -14.40
C ARG A 113 0.43 12.44 -13.43
N LEU A 114 -0.38 13.29 -12.83
CA LEU A 114 -1.40 12.85 -11.88
C LEU A 114 -2.48 12.02 -12.58
N LYS A 115 -2.88 12.43 -13.78
CA LYS A 115 -3.81 11.67 -14.62
C LYS A 115 -3.28 10.26 -14.90
N GLU A 116 -2.03 10.13 -15.34
CA GLU A 116 -1.38 8.84 -15.59
C GLU A 116 -1.35 7.96 -14.34
N VAL A 117 -0.97 8.53 -13.18
CA VAL A 117 -0.93 7.79 -11.91
C VAL A 117 -2.32 7.29 -11.52
N VAL A 118 -3.36 8.13 -11.66
CA VAL A 118 -4.74 7.73 -11.32
C VAL A 118 -5.25 6.66 -12.28
N GLU A 119 -5.03 6.79 -13.59
CA GLU A 119 -5.42 5.79 -14.59
C GLU A 119 -4.75 4.42 -14.32
N ILE A 120 -3.45 4.41 -14.02
CA ILE A 120 -2.72 3.19 -13.70
C ILE A 120 -3.27 2.57 -12.40
N ASN A 121 -3.46 3.38 -11.37
CA ASN A 121 -4.00 2.91 -10.10
C ASN A 121 -5.38 2.28 -10.26
N GLN A 122 -6.30 2.94 -10.97
CA GLN A 122 -7.65 2.42 -11.23
C GLN A 122 -7.62 1.09 -11.97
N SER A 123 -6.89 1.02 -13.08
CA SER A 123 -6.80 -0.21 -13.87
C SER A 123 -6.19 -1.38 -13.09
N MET A 124 -5.19 -1.12 -12.25
CA MET A 124 -4.59 -2.14 -11.39
C MET A 124 -5.56 -2.63 -10.30
N LEU A 125 -6.31 -1.72 -9.66
CA LEU A 125 -7.31 -2.08 -8.65
C LEU A 125 -8.49 -2.84 -9.23
N GLU A 126 -8.88 -2.55 -10.48
CA GLU A 126 -9.93 -3.26 -11.22
C GLU A 126 -9.45 -4.61 -11.76
N GLY A 127 -8.14 -4.87 -11.76
CA GLY A 127 -7.55 -6.04 -12.42
C GLY A 127 -7.61 -5.98 -13.95
N ASP A 128 -7.91 -4.79 -14.51
CA ASP A 128 -8.02 -4.58 -15.95
C ASP A 128 -6.69 -4.07 -16.52
N TYR A 129 -5.72 -4.94 -16.53
CA TYR A 129 -4.36 -4.63 -17.01
C TYR A 129 -4.31 -4.43 -18.53
N GLU A 130 -5.29 -4.95 -19.29
CA GLU A 130 -5.33 -4.76 -20.75
C GLU A 130 -5.51 -3.28 -21.12
N LYS A 131 -6.22 -2.49 -20.31
CA LYS A 131 -6.30 -1.03 -20.47
C LYS A 131 -4.93 -0.35 -20.39
N LEU A 132 -3.99 -0.94 -19.68
CA LEU A 132 -2.63 -0.41 -19.52
C LEU A 132 -1.68 -0.87 -20.63
N ARG A 133 -2.00 -1.94 -21.36
CA ARG A 133 -1.18 -2.44 -22.51
C ARG A 133 -1.29 -1.53 -23.71
N THR A 134 -0.87 -0.30 -23.54
CA THR A 134 -0.85 0.72 -24.61
C THR A 134 0.57 1.06 -25.01
N ASN A 135 0.78 1.31 -26.30
CA ASN A 135 2.10 1.72 -26.82
C ASN A 135 2.35 3.21 -26.51
N ARG A 136 2.35 3.57 -25.23
CA ARG A 136 2.66 4.93 -24.75
C ARG A 136 3.86 4.91 -23.82
N MET A 137 4.63 5.99 -23.86
CA MET A 137 5.72 6.23 -22.92
C MET A 137 5.16 6.93 -21.68
N ILE A 138 5.54 6.45 -20.51
CA ILE A 138 5.26 7.09 -19.22
C ILE A 138 6.55 7.26 -18.44
N SER A 139 6.56 8.20 -17.50
CA SER A 139 7.72 8.33 -16.62
C SER A 139 7.83 7.11 -15.69
N VAL A 140 9.06 6.63 -15.48
CA VAL A 140 9.33 5.53 -14.55
C VAL A 140 8.86 5.88 -13.14
N GLU A 141 8.95 7.15 -12.72
CA GLU A 141 8.41 7.59 -11.43
C GLU A 141 6.90 7.37 -11.32
N ASN A 142 6.12 7.68 -12.38
CA ASN A 142 4.67 7.45 -12.37
C ASN A 142 4.36 5.95 -12.30
N TYR A 143 5.12 5.13 -13.02
CA TYR A 143 5.00 3.67 -12.96
C TYR A 143 5.31 3.13 -11.55
N LYS A 144 6.38 3.62 -10.91
CA LYS A 144 6.76 3.25 -9.54
C LYS A 144 5.72 3.62 -8.49
N MET A 145 4.94 4.66 -8.72
CA MET A 145 3.86 5.05 -7.81
C MET A 145 2.70 4.03 -7.78
N ALA A 146 2.42 3.36 -8.90
CA ALA A 146 1.28 2.45 -8.98
C ALA A 146 1.36 1.28 -8.00
N PRO A 147 2.46 0.50 -7.90
CA PRO A 147 2.59 -0.56 -6.91
C PRO A 147 2.41 -0.07 -5.47
N ILE A 148 2.95 1.11 -5.16
CA ILE A 148 2.83 1.72 -3.83
C ILE A 148 1.37 2.01 -3.50
N LEU A 149 0.62 2.54 -4.46
CA LEU A 149 -0.78 2.92 -4.28
C LEU A 149 -1.75 1.74 -4.29
N THR A 150 -1.38 0.65 -4.97
CA THR A 150 -2.21 -0.56 -5.08
C THR A 150 -1.80 -1.67 -4.12
N HIS A 151 -0.75 -1.44 -3.30
CA HIS A 151 -0.15 -2.46 -2.44
C HIS A 151 0.28 -3.72 -3.20
N THR A 152 0.57 -3.57 -4.50
CA THR A 152 1.08 -4.67 -5.33
C THR A 152 2.54 -4.94 -4.93
N ASP A 153 2.85 -6.20 -4.64
CA ASP A 153 4.20 -6.61 -4.26
C ASP A 153 5.13 -6.61 -5.49
N ILE A 154 5.62 -5.43 -5.86
CA ILE A 154 6.64 -5.24 -6.89
C ILE A 154 7.92 -4.78 -6.19
N LYS A 155 8.96 -5.59 -6.28
CA LYS A 155 10.24 -5.28 -5.68
C LYS A 155 10.96 -4.15 -6.45
N GLU A 156 11.80 -3.40 -5.76
CA GLU A 156 12.54 -2.28 -6.35
C GLU A 156 13.47 -2.73 -7.49
N GLU A 157 14.05 -3.92 -7.37
CA GLU A 157 14.92 -4.55 -8.39
C GLU A 157 14.21 -4.90 -9.70
N ASP A 158 12.88 -4.99 -9.67
CA ASP A 158 12.04 -5.30 -10.83
C ASP A 158 11.45 -4.05 -11.49
N LEU A 159 11.77 -2.88 -10.94
CA LEU A 159 11.32 -1.64 -11.52
C LEU A 159 12.22 -1.28 -12.71
N PRO A 160 11.63 -0.75 -13.79
CA PRO A 160 12.38 -0.40 -14.96
C PRO A 160 13.43 0.69 -14.67
N GLU A 161 14.60 0.56 -15.29
CA GLU A 161 15.63 1.58 -15.27
C GLU A 161 15.35 2.68 -16.30
N GLY A 162 15.89 3.89 -16.03
CA GLY A 162 15.76 5.03 -16.93
C GLY A 162 14.68 6.04 -16.49
N ASN A 163 14.35 6.98 -17.37
CA ASN A 163 13.40 8.05 -17.08
C ASN A 163 11.98 7.75 -17.57
N GLU A 164 11.86 6.97 -18.63
CA GLU A 164 10.59 6.61 -19.27
C GLU A 164 10.54 5.13 -19.62
N ILE A 165 9.36 4.55 -19.55
CA ILE A 165 9.09 3.17 -19.95
C ILE A 165 7.88 3.10 -20.87
N ASN A 166 7.92 2.19 -21.83
CA ASN A 166 6.77 1.83 -22.64
C ASN A 166 5.81 0.96 -21.82
N MET A 167 4.54 1.39 -21.70
CA MET A 167 3.55 0.71 -20.87
C MET A 167 3.27 -0.73 -21.31
N CYS A 168 3.23 -1.01 -22.60
CA CYS A 168 3.04 -2.38 -23.08
C CYS A 168 4.17 -3.29 -22.57
N LYS A 169 5.42 -2.85 -22.72
CA LYS A 169 6.60 -3.59 -22.23
C LYS A 169 6.56 -3.76 -20.70
N ALA A 170 6.19 -2.71 -19.97
CA ALA A 170 6.07 -2.76 -18.52
C ALA A 170 5.04 -3.78 -18.07
N MET A 171 3.88 -3.83 -18.72
CA MET A 171 2.84 -4.80 -18.40
C MET A 171 3.27 -6.23 -18.76
N ASP A 172 3.90 -6.45 -19.91
CA ASP A 172 4.41 -7.78 -20.28
C ASP A 172 5.42 -8.31 -19.25
N GLN A 173 6.31 -7.46 -18.77
CA GLN A 173 7.26 -7.81 -17.70
C GLN A 173 6.54 -8.15 -16.39
N LEU A 174 5.53 -7.37 -16.03
CA LEU A 174 4.73 -7.60 -14.83
C LEU A 174 3.97 -8.94 -14.89
N PHE A 175 3.33 -9.25 -16.03
CA PHE A 175 2.65 -10.52 -16.25
C PHE A 175 3.58 -11.72 -16.17
N GLN A 176 4.70 -11.66 -16.87
CA GLN A 176 5.69 -12.73 -16.84
C GLN A 176 6.17 -13.02 -15.42
N ARG A 177 6.31 -11.97 -14.63
CA ARG A 177 6.69 -12.09 -13.23
C ARG A 177 5.60 -12.76 -12.37
N PHE A 178 4.34 -12.34 -12.52
CA PHE A 178 3.24 -12.97 -11.80
C PHE A 178 3.08 -14.44 -12.17
N GLU A 179 3.29 -14.78 -13.44
CA GLU A 179 3.30 -16.15 -13.91
C GLU A 179 4.42 -16.96 -13.22
N ASN A 180 5.66 -16.45 -13.23
CA ASN A 180 6.79 -17.08 -12.57
C ASN A 180 6.57 -17.26 -11.06
N GLN A 181 6.06 -16.24 -10.37
CA GLN A 181 5.72 -16.33 -8.95
C GLN A 181 4.59 -17.33 -8.68
N GLY A 182 3.62 -17.42 -9.58
CA GLY A 182 2.54 -18.41 -9.51
C GLY A 182 3.06 -19.83 -9.65
N ILE A 183 3.97 -20.06 -10.59
CA ILE A 183 4.63 -21.36 -10.79
C ILE A 183 5.44 -21.74 -9.56
N GLU A 184 6.31 -20.85 -9.07
CA GLU A 184 7.16 -21.10 -7.89
C GLU A 184 6.33 -21.40 -6.64
N LYS A 185 5.27 -20.64 -6.39
CA LYS A 185 4.34 -20.91 -5.29
C LYS A 185 3.63 -22.25 -5.46
N GLY A 186 3.18 -22.56 -6.68
CA GLY A 186 2.54 -23.83 -6.99
C GLY A 186 3.47 -25.03 -6.76
N GLU A 187 4.73 -24.93 -7.19
CA GLU A 187 5.77 -25.94 -6.96
C GLU A 187 6.03 -26.11 -5.46
N THR A 188 6.20 -25.02 -4.72
CA THR A 188 6.43 -25.05 -3.27
C THR A 188 5.31 -25.76 -2.53
N ILE A 189 4.05 -25.40 -2.80
CA ILE A 189 2.86 -26.03 -2.18
C ILE A 189 2.77 -27.51 -2.57
N GLY A 190 3.06 -27.84 -3.84
CA GLY A 190 3.03 -29.22 -4.32
C GLY A 190 4.05 -30.09 -3.62
N ILE A 191 5.31 -29.66 -3.52
CA ILE A 191 6.40 -30.37 -2.86
C ILE A 191 6.15 -30.49 -1.35
N GLU A 192 5.70 -29.41 -0.70
CA GLU A 192 5.34 -29.41 0.73
C GLU A 192 4.30 -30.51 1.02
N LYS A 193 3.23 -30.56 0.23
CA LYS A 193 2.17 -31.53 0.40
C LYS A 193 2.68 -32.96 0.27
N ILE A 194 3.44 -33.24 -0.80
CA ILE A 194 4.01 -34.57 -1.04
C ILE A 194 4.97 -34.94 0.09
N LEU A 195 5.82 -34.02 0.53
CA LEU A 195 6.76 -34.28 1.63
C LEU A 195 6.03 -34.59 2.94
N LYS A 196 4.98 -33.88 3.29
CA LYS A 196 4.17 -34.18 4.48
C LYS A 196 3.57 -35.58 4.42
N GLU A 197 3.06 -35.97 3.26
CA GLU A 197 2.52 -37.33 3.08
C GLU A 197 3.64 -38.41 3.21
N LEU A 198 4.77 -38.23 2.56
CA LEU A 198 5.91 -39.15 2.64
C LEU A 198 6.48 -39.27 4.06
N LEU A 199 6.63 -38.15 4.75
CA LEU A 199 7.08 -38.13 6.14
C LEU A 199 6.08 -38.82 7.08
N LYS A 200 4.77 -38.64 6.89
CA LYS A 200 3.74 -39.37 7.64
C LYS A 200 3.80 -40.88 7.40
N VAL A 201 4.04 -41.30 6.17
CA VAL A 201 4.21 -42.74 5.87
C VAL A 201 5.45 -43.28 6.54
N LYS A 202 6.54 -42.52 6.58
CA LYS A 202 7.84 -42.99 7.08
C LYS A 202 7.99 -42.89 8.59
N LEU A 203 7.54 -41.77 9.19
CA LEU A 203 7.75 -41.45 10.61
C LEU A 203 6.49 -41.66 11.46
N GLY A 204 5.33 -41.87 10.83
CA GLY A 204 4.02 -41.86 11.50
C GLY A 204 3.44 -40.45 11.60
N THR A 205 2.76 -40.15 12.69
CA THR A 205 2.14 -38.83 12.92
C THR A 205 3.22 -37.78 13.12
N LEU A 206 3.15 -36.69 12.35
CA LEU A 206 4.04 -35.56 12.52
C LEU A 206 3.52 -34.61 13.60
N SER A 207 4.43 -33.97 14.31
CA SER A 207 4.07 -32.93 15.26
C SER A 207 3.51 -31.70 14.53
N ASN A 208 2.56 -31.00 15.16
CA ASN A 208 2.00 -29.73 14.61
C ASN A 208 3.08 -28.69 14.35
N SER A 209 4.09 -28.65 15.22
CA SER A 209 5.23 -27.74 15.08
C SER A 209 6.03 -28.01 13.80
N LEU A 210 6.22 -29.30 13.44
CA LEU A 210 6.93 -29.65 12.22
C LEU A 210 6.08 -29.35 10.98
N GLU A 211 4.77 -29.64 11.02
CA GLU A 211 3.87 -29.31 9.91
C GLU A 211 3.83 -27.79 9.60
N GLU A 212 3.78 -26.94 10.63
CA GLU A 212 3.85 -25.48 10.47
C GLU A 212 5.19 -25.01 9.90
N ARG A 213 6.30 -25.61 10.35
CA ARG A 213 7.63 -25.28 9.83
C ARG A 213 7.78 -25.66 8.36
N LEU A 214 7.30 -26.81 7.95
CA LEU A 214 7.32 -27.23 6.54
C LEU A 214 6.56 -26.24 5.66
N THR A 215 5.44 -25.68 6.14
CA THR A 215 4.65 -24.69 5.41
C THR A 215 5.41 -23.36 5.18
N THR A 216 6.35 -23.01 6.06
CA THR A 216 7.14 -21.78 5.97
C THR A 216 8.55 -22.00 5.38
N THR A 217 8.88 -23.24 5.01
CA THR A 217 10.19 -23.61 4.49
C THR A 217 10.33 -23.20 3.02
N SER A 218 11.51 -22.71 2.62
CA SER A 218 11.81 -22.32 1.24
C SER A 218 11.81 -23.54 0.29
N LEU A 219 11.49 -23.28 -0.99
CA LEU A 219 11.48 -24.30 -2.04
C LEU A 219 12.82 -25.05 -2.12
N GLU A 220 13.95 -24.35 -1.96
CA GLU A 220 15.29 -24.92 -1.99
C GLU A 220 15.46 -25.98 -0.90
N LYS A 221 15.10 -25.67 0.35
CA LYS A 221 15.18 -26.61 1.50
C LYS A 221 14.17 -27.75 1.40
N LEU A 222 12.98 -27.51 0.85
CA LEU A 222 12.02 -28.57 0.57
C LEU A 222 12.57 -29.56 -0.48
N ASN A 223 13.23 -29.05 -1.52
CA ASN A 223 13.90 -29.90 -2.50
C ASN A 223 15.06 -30.70 -1.87
N GLU A 224 15.90 -30.08 -1.04
CA GLU A 224 16.96 -30.75 -0.30
C GLU A 224 16.40 -31.87 0.60
N LEU A 225 15.30 -31.59 1.30
CA LEU A 225 14.60 -32.56 2.12
C LEU A 225 14.07 -33.74 1.27
N THR A 226 13.51 -33.42 0.10
CA THR A 226 13.03 -34.45 -0.86
C THR A 226 14.16 -35.42 -1.26
N LEU A 227 15.31 -34.88 -1.63
CA LEU A 227 16.48 -35.67 -2.03
C LEU A 227 17.01 -36.55 -0.88
N ASN A 228 16.84 -36.08 0.35
CA ASN A 228 17.31 -36.80 1.54
C ASN A 228 16.22 -37.65 2.22
N ILE A 229 15.04 -37.80 1.64
CA ILE A 229 13.88 -38.42 2.27
C ILE A 229 14.18 -39.85 2.77
N PHE A 230 15.01 -40.62 2.06
CA PHE A 230 15.37 -41.95 2.45
C PHE A 230 16.29 -42.02 3.67
N ASN A 231 17.05 -40.98 3.95
CA ASN A 231 17.99 -40.87 5.07
C ASN A 231 17.36 -40.36 6.36
N ILE A 232 16.14 -39.84 6.30
CA ILE A 232 15.41 -39.31 7.44
C ILE A 232 14.81 -40.43 8.26
N ASN A 233 15.09 -40.47 9.56
CA ASN A 233 14.55 -41.46 10.48
C ASN A 233 13.84 -40.85 11.70
N SER A 234 13.91 -39.50 11.85
CA SER A 234 13.27 -38.76 12.94
C SER A 234 12.87 -37.37 12.51
N GLU A 235 12.01 -36.70 13.29
CA GLU A 235 11.69 -35.27 13.08
C GLU A 235 12.92 -34.36 13.25
N GLU A 236 13.86 -34.76 14.14
CA GLU A 236 15.12 -34.04 14.31
C GLU A 236 15.97 -34.01 13.03
N ASP A 237 15.95 -35.11 12.25
CA ASP A 237 16.67 -35.14 10.97
C ASP A 237 16.05 -34.19 9.95
N VAL A 238 14.72 -34.07 9.93
CA VAL A 238 14.00 -33.03 9.10
C VAL A 238 14.44 -31.64 9.53
N LEU A 239 14.39 -31.36 10.83
CA LEU A 239 14.71 -30.04 11.38
C LEU A 239 16.17 -29.63 11.11
N LYS A 240 17.13 -30.53 11.01
CA LYS A 240 18.52 -30.27 10.64
C LYS A 240 18.64 -29.75 9.20
N ILE A 241 17.77 -30.19 8.30
CA ILE A 241 17.79 -29.77 6.90
C ILE A 241 17.07 -28.43 6.72
N ILE A 242 15.93 -28.22 7.37
CA ILE A 242 15.09 -27.06 7.15
C ILE A 242 15.46 -25.83 8.01
N ASN A 243 16.32 -25.97 9.01
CA ASN A 243 16.88 -24.87 9.79
C ASN A 243 18.14 -24.32 9.11
#